data_9e92432a6df49d2a94ee50f7305893a2
#
_entry.id   9e92432a6df49d2a94ee50f7305893a2
#
_cell.length_a   1.000
_cell.length_b   1.000
_cell.length_c   1.000
_cell.angle_alpha   90.00
_cell.angle_beta   90.00
_cell.angle_gamma   90.00
#
_symmetry.space_group_name_H-M   'P 1'
#
loop_
_entity.id
_entity.type
_entity.pdbx_description
1 polymer ?
#
loop_
_entity_poly.entity_id
_entity_poly.type
_entity_poly.pdbx_seq_one_letter_code
_entity_poly.pdbx_strand_id
1 'polypeptide(L)'
;LSRIHHEGDNPVEPWLFGPEAEKNAKAAIELKYRLLPYIYTYAREAYDTGLPIMRPLFLEYPMDMETFSTDAQFMFGRELLVAPVVKKGARTKNVYLPEGTWIDYNNKKTVYTGEQWTTVDAPLSSVPMFVKQGSIIPTMPVMNYTHEKPVYPLTFEVFPAQEGAQAAFTLYEDEGENLGYQRDEFVKTPIVCNTLANGYELTVSAREGKGYTVPGPRNLLFRIYSAKAPKEVTVKGKKIKKVKPERLEDNLENDTESVLWNWDKETGVCSVRIPDKGGNEQIMIAFK
;
A
#
# COMPACT_ATOMS: atom_id res chain seq x y z
N LEU A 1 -0.17 13.97 -4.79
CA LEU A 1 -1.63 13.84 -4.65
C LEU A 1 -2.35 15.20 -4.71
N SER A 2 -1.84 16.10 -5.55
CA SER A 2 -2.49 17.39 -5.79
C SER A 2 -3.81 17.22 -6.53
N ARG A 3 -4.70 18.15 -6.36
CA ARG A 3 -5.92 18.24 -7.16
C ARG A 3 -5.70 19.15 -8.35
N ILE A 4 -6.41 18.89 -9.43
CA ILE A 4 -6.48 19.80 -10.56
C ILE A 4 -7.53 20.85 -10.20
N HIS A 5 -7.04 22.09 -9.94
CA HIS A 5 -7.90 23.17 -9.50
C HIS A 5 -7.30 24.52 -9.91
N HIS A 6 -8.15 25.41 -10.36
CA HIS A 6 -7.81 26.77 -10.74
C HIS A 6 -8.92 27.72 -10.29
N GLU A 7 -8.58 28.95 -9.93
CA GLU A 7 -9.51 30.04 -9.76
C GLU A 7 -9.56 30.83 -11.08
N GLY A 8 -10.76 31.03 -11.63
CA GLY A 8 -10.98 31.74 -12.89
C GLY A 8 -11.41 30.87 -14.06
N ASP A 9 -11.52 31.46 -15.24
CA ASP A 9 -12.10 30.84 -16.45
C ASP A 9 -11.13 30.02 -17.28
N ASN A 10 -9.87 29.83 -16.82
CA ASN A 10 -8.91 29.01 -17.55
C ASN A 10 -9.15 27.53 -17.30
N PRO A 11 -9.44 26.74 -18.34
CA PRO A 11 -9.63 25.31 -18.21
C PRO A 11 -8.32 24.62 -17.75
N VAL A 12 -8.42 23.68 -16.82
CA VAL A 12 -7.27 22.94 -16.24
C VAL A 12 -7.46 21.44 -16.28
N GLU A 13 -8.49 20.97 -16.99
CA GLU A 13 -8.80 19.57 -17.10
C GLU A 13 -7.69 18.82 -17.86
N PRO A 14 -7.33 17.59 -17.45
CA PRO A 14 -6.18 16.86 -18.01
C PRO A 14 -6.22 16.68 -19.53
N TRP A 15 -7.40 16.49 -20.12
CA TRP A 15 -7.57 16.28 -21.55
C TRP A 15 -7.24 17.52 -22.40
N LEU A 16 -7.20 18.71 -21.81
CA LEU A 16 -6.84 19.95 -22.49
C LEU A 16 -5.32 20.07 -22.75
N PHE A 17 -4.53 19.31 -22.04
CA PHE A 17 -3.07 19.25 -22.18
C PHE A 17 -2.59 18.15 -23.11
N GLY A 18 -3.51 17.48 -23.82
CA GLY A 18 -3.25 16.42 -24.76
C GLY A 18 -3.27 15.02 -24.16
N PRO A 19 -3.27 13.97 -25.02
CA PRO A 19 -3.52 12.61 -24.63
C PRO A 19 -2.47 12.02 -23.66
N GLU A 20 -1.23 12.47 -23.73
CA GLU A 20 -0.19 12.02 -22.79
C GLU A 20 -0.46 12.55 -21.38
N ALA A 21 -0.82 13.83 -21.25
CA ALA A 21 -1.13 14.44 -19.96
C ALA A 21 -2.40 13.80 -19.35
N GLU A 22 -3.42 13.58 -20.15
CA GLU A 22 -4.66 12.90 -19.73
C GLU A 22 -4.36 11.50 -19.21
N LYS A 23 -3.61 10.69 -19.96
CA LYS A 23 -3.20 9.34 -19.57
C LYS A 23 -2.43 9.33 -18.24
N ASN A 24 -1.47 10.24 -18.07
CA ASN A 24 -0.64 10.32 -16.88
C ASN A 24 -1.44 10.81 -15.66
N ALA A 25 -2.32 11.79 -15.85
CA ALA A 25 -3.21 12.27 -14.81
C ALA A 25 -4.20 11.18 -14.36
N LYS A 26 -4.79 10.44 -15.31
CA LYS A 26 -5.65 9.29 -15.03
C LYS A 26 -4.92 8.25 -14.18
N ALA A 27 -3.72 7.84 -14.57
CA ALA A 27 -2.92 6.87 -13.81
C ALA A 27 -2.62 7.35 -12.37
N ALA A 28 -2.33 8.64 -12.19
CA ALA A 28 -2.10 9.22 -10.86
C ALA A 28 -3.38 9.24 -10.00
N ILE A 29 -4.54 9.54 -10.61
CA ILE A 29 -5.84 9.49 -9.93
C ILE A 29 -6.19 8.05 -9.55
N GLU A 30 -6.00 7.09 -10.45
CA GLU A 30 -6.20 5.68 -10.18
C GLU A 30 -5.32 5.16 -9.05
N LEU A 31 -4.05 5.59 -8.99
CA LEU A 31 -3.16 5.29 -7.87
C LEU A 31 -3.69 5.87 -6.55
N LYS A 32 -4.19 7.11 -6.56
CA LYS A 32 -4.81 7.73 -5.39
C LYS A 32 -6.01 6.92 -4.90
N TYR A 33 -6.89 6.49 -5.82
CA TYR A 33 -8.05 5.66 -5.48
C TYR A 33 -7.61 4.31 -4.89
N ARG A 34 -6.62 3.66 -5.49
CA ARG A 34 -6.08 2.42 -4.93
C ARG A 34 -5.54 2.59 -3.51
N LEU A 35 -4.91 3.71 -3.22
CA LEU A 35 -4.34 4.02 -1.90
C LEU A 35 -5.38 4.57 -0.89
N LEU A 36 -6.67 4.66 -1.20
CA LEU A 36 -7.66 5.22 -0.27
C LEU A 36 -7.66 4.54 1.11
N PRO A 37 -7.59 3.20 1.26
CA PRO A 37 -7.54 2.57 2.58
C PRO A 37 -6.29 2.99 3.38
N TYR A 38 -5.17 3.17 2.70
CA TYR A 38 -3.93 3.68 3.29
C TYR A 38 -4.09 5.13 3.73
N ILE A 39 -4.57 5.99 2.83
CA ILE A 39 -4.80 7.41 3.10
C ILE A 39 -5.77 7.60 4.26
N TYR A 40 -6.85 6.84 4.28
CA TYR A 40 -7.90 6.95 5.31
C TYR A 40 -7.39 6.51 6.69
N THR A 41 -6.58 5.46 6.75
CA THR A 41 -5.91 5.05 7.98
C THR A 41 -5.00 6.16 8.52
N TYR A 42 -4.22 6.82 7.64
CA TYR A 42 -3.37 7.94 8.05
C TYR A 42 -4.15 9.23 8.35
N ALA A 43 -5.34 9.40 7.77
CA ALA A 43 -6.26 10.48 8.17
C ALA A 43 -6.74 10.29 9.61
N ARG A 44 -7.01 9.04 10.00
CA ARG A 44 -7.32 8.70 11.40
C ARG A 44 -6.13 8.94 12.32
N GLU A 45 -4.92 8.55 11.94
CA GLU A 45 -3.72 8.86 12.74
C GLU A 45 -3.54 10.38 12.90
N ALA A 46 -3.75 11.14 11.83
CA ALA A 46 -3.67 12.60 11.89
C ALA A 46 -4.71 13.21 12.85
N TYR A 47 -5.92 12.65 12.88
CA TYR A 47 -6.95 13.06 13.84
C TYR A 47 -6.54 12.72 15.29
N ASP A 48 -6.00 11.52 15.53
CA ASP A 48 -5.66 11.04 16.87
C ASP A 48 -4.39 11.73 17.43
N THR A 49 -3.42 12.07 16.58
CA THR A 49 -2.06 12.48 17.01
C THR A 49 -1.63 13.86 16.55
N GLY A 50 -2.29 14.44 15.56
CA GLY A 50 -1.87 15.68 14.90
C GLY A 50 -0.76 15.49 13.85
N LEU A 51 -0.21 14.28 13.66
CA LEU A 51 0.81 14.01 12.65
C LEU A 51 0.20 14.09 11.24
N PRO A 52 0.73 14.90 10.31
CA PRO A 52 0.18 15.01 8.97
C PRO A 52 0.40 13.73 8.16
N ILE A 53 -0.46 13.51 7.17
CA ILE A 53 -0.31 12.39 6.23
C ILE A 53 0.94 12.59 5.36
N MET A 54 1.15 13.81 4.86
CA MET A 54 2.36 14.23 4.15
C MET A 54 3.33 14.84 5.16
N ARG A 55 4.50 14.23 5.33
CA ARG A 55 5.46 14.57 6.38
C ARG A 55 6.79 14.97 5.77
N PRO A 56 7.41 16.09 6.17
CA PRO A 56 8.82 16.28 5.88
C PRO A 56 9.63 15.14 6.50
N LEU A 57 10.75 14.75 5.87
CA LEU A 57 11.50 13.56 6.25
C LEU A 57 11.95 13.60 7.72
N PHE A 58 12.31 14.77 8.23
CA PHE A 58 12.79 14.93 9.61
C PHE A 58 11.76 14.53 10.70
N LEU A 59 10.46 14.48 10.37
CA LEU A 59 9.45 13.98 11.33
C LEU A 59 9.55 12.47 11.57
N GLU A 60 9.99 11.72 10.56
CA GLU A 60 10.18 10.26 10.66
C GLU A 60 11.65 9.90 10.97
N TYR A 61 12.59 10.77 10.62
CA TYR A 61 14.03 10.56 10.77
C TYR A 61 14.70 11.77 11.46
N PRO A 62 14.33 12.11 12.72
CA PRO A 62 14.78 13.34 13.37
C PRO A 62 16.28 13.36 13.72
N MET A 63 16.93 12.20 13.74
CA MET A 63 18.37 12.09 14.03
C MET A 63 19.22 12.15 12.75
N ASP A 64 18.62 12.11 11.59
CA ASP A 64 19.30 12.22 10.30
C ASP A 64 19.28 13.67 9.83
N MET A 65 20.43 14.35 9.98
CA MET A 65 20.56 15.79 9.68
C MET A 65 20.35 16.12 8.21
N GLU A 66 20.58 15.19 7.30
CA GLU A 66 20.35 15.39 5.86
C GLU A 66 18.86 15.61 5.54
N THR A 67 17.98 15.02 6.35
CA THR A 67 16.51 15.13 6.16
C THR A 67 15.96 16.54 6.34
N PHE A 68 16.70 17.41 7.06
CA PHE A 68 16.29 18.82 7.26
C PHE A 68 16.52 19.70 6.03
N SER A 69 17.36 19.24 5.09
CA SER A 69 17.66 19.96 3.83
C SER A 69 16.88 19.42 2.63
N THR A 70 16.02 18.41 2.82
CA THR A 70 15.25 17.76 1.74
C THR A 70 13.87 18.43 1.55
N ASP A 71 13.79 19.52 0.82
CA ASP A 71 12.58 20.33 0.61
C ASP A 71 11.67 19.84 -0.53
N ALA A 72 12.18 19.01 -1.45
CA ALA A 72 11.49 18.56 -2.65
C ALA A 72 11.14 17.06 -2.64
N GLN A 73 10.98 16.49 -1.46
CA GLN A 73 10.54 15.12 -1.22
C GLN A 73 9.90 15.01 0.17
N PHE A 74 9.04 14.02 0.38
CA PHE A 74 8.30 13.87 1.63
C PHE A 74 7.93 12.40 1.88
N MET A 75 7.70 12.07 3.15
CA MET A 75 7.03 10.83 3.52
C MET A 75 5.51 10.98 3.35
N PHE A 76 4.88 9.98 2.79
CA PHE A 76 3.44 9.83 2.71
C PHE A 76 3.03 8.65 3.59
N GLY A 77 2.52 8.94 4.79
CA GLY A 77 2.55 7.99 5.90
C GLY A 77 3.98 7.71 6.36
N ARG A 78 4.23 6.52 6.88
CA ARG A 78 5.56 6.07 7.34
C ARG A 78 6.28 5.19 6.32
N GLU A 79 5.55 4.62 5.37
CA GLU A 79 6.03 3.57 4.48
C GLU A 79 6.45 4.07 3.11
N LEU A 80 5.84 5.16 2.62
CA LEU A 80 6.08 5.68 1.27
C LEU A 80 6.86 6.99 1.29
N LEU A 81 7.98 7.03 0.57
CA LEU A 81 8.71 8.26 0.26
C LEU A 81 8.33 8.69 -1.16
N VAL A 82 7.95 9.95 -1.33
CA VAL A 82 7.54 10.54 -2.61
C VAL A 82 8.48 11.69 -2.97
N ALA A 83 9.04 11.65 -4.18
CA ALA A 83 10.01 12.63 -4.66
C ALA A 83 9.55 13.29 -5.98
N PRO A 84 8.60 14.25 -5.95
CA PRO A 84 8.07 14.88 -7.15
C PRO A 84 9.14 15.64 -7.92
N VAL A 85 9.00 15.66 -9.24
CA VAL A 85 9.86 16.47 -10.13
C VAL A 85 9.34 17.90 -10.15
N VAL A 86 10.10 18.82 -9.57
CA VAL A 86 9.73 20.24 -9.49
C VAL A 86 10.46 21.12 -10.53
N LYS A 87 11.48 20.60 -11.23
CA LYS A 87 12.21 21.31 -12.26
C LYS A 87 11.64 21.02 -13.65
N LYS A 88 11.21 22.07 -14.35
CA LYS A 88 10.69 21.95 -15.72
C LYS A 88 11.68 21.24 -16.64
N GLY A 89 11.19 20.22 -17.36
CA GLY A 89 11.97 19.46 -18.35
C GLY A 89 12.87 18.37 -17.75
N ALA A 90 13.01 18.27 -16.44
CA ALA A 90 13.79 17.20 -15.82
C ALA A 90 13.18 15.80 -16.12
N ARG A 91 14.05 14.82 -16.33
CA ARG A 91 13.71 13.41 -16.55
C ARG A 91 14.46 12.50 -15.57
N THR A 92 15.17 13.11 -14.64
CA THR A 92 15.81 12.45 -13.50
C THR A 92 15.53 13.26 -12.25
N LYS A 93 15.56 12.60 -11.11
CA LYS A 93 15.42 13.22 -9.80
C LYS A 93 16.52 12.71 -8.89
N ASN A 94 17.22 13.64 -8.23
CA ASN A 94 18.09 13.28 -7.12
C ASN A 94 17.26 13.16 -5.86
N VAL A 95 17.31 12.00 -5.18
CA VAL A 95 16.49 11.65 -4.02
C VAL A 95 17.40 11.24 -2.88
N TYR A 96 17.19 11.80 -1.72
CA TYR A 96 17.78 11.29 -0.48
C TYR A 96 16.92 10.17 0.09
N LEU A 97 17.50 9.01 0.29
CA LEU A 97 16.86 7.87 0.94
C LEU A 97 17.41 7.77 2.37
N PRO A 98 16.60 8.00 3.42
CA PRO A 98 17.02 7.83 4.81
C PRO A 98 17.35 6.38 5.14
N GLU A 99 17.83 6.14 6.38
CA GLU A 99 18.18 4.80 6.87
C GLU A 99 17.15 3.74 6.54
N GLY A 100 17.63 2.58 6.04
CA GLY A 100 16.82 1.41 5.69
C GLY A 100 17.07 0.92 4.28
N THR A 101 16.25 -0.03 3.87
CA THR A 101 16.18 -0.53 2.50
C THR A 101 14.92 -0.03 1.83
N TRP A 102 15.06 0.51 0.65
CA TRP A 102 13.98 1.13 -0.11
C TRP A 102 13.74 0.40 -1.42
N ILE A 103 12.50 0.20 -1.77
CA ILE A 103 12.09 -0.49 -3.00
C ILE A 103 11.37 0.52 -3.87
N ASP A 104 11.74 0.63 -5.15
CA ASP A 104 10.99 1.45 -6.11
C ASP A 104 9.53 0.99 -6.17
N TYR A 105 8.61 1.83 -5.73
CA TYR A 105 7.19 1.49 -5.68
C TYR A 105 6.55 1.37 -7.06
N ASN A 106 7.12 2.01 -8.09
CA ASN A 106 6.57 1.95 -9.45
C ASN A 106 6.85 0.59 -10.11
N ASN A 107 8.05 0.03 -9.94
CA ASN A 107 8.42 -1.27 -10.52
C ASN A 107 8.45 -2.43 -9.51
N LYS A 108 8.52 -2.14 -8.21
CA LYS A 108 8.55 -3.10 -7.09
C LYS A 108 9.69 -4.14 -7.17
N LYS A 109 10.75 -3.81 -7.89
CA LYS A 109 11.92 -4.70 -8.11
C LYS A 109 13.24 -4.06 -7.77
N THR A 110 13.42 -2.78 -8.11
CA THR A 110 14.68 -2.08 -7.85
C THR A 110 14.79 -1.75 -6.38
N VAL A 111 15.89 -2.17 -5.77
CA VAL A 111 16.17 -2.00 -4.36
C VAL A 111 17.32 -1.03 -4.18
N TYR A 112 17.18 -0.12 -3.23
CA TYR A 112 18.17 0.88 -2.85
C TYR A 112 18.53 0.74 -1.38
N THR A 113 19.79 0.97 -1.07
CA THR A 113 20.26 1.15 0.33
C THR A 113 20.02 2.61 0.71
N GLY A 114 19.61 2.85 1.94
CA GLY A 114 19.43 4.20 2.49
C GLY A 114 20.71 4.88 2.92
N GLU A 115 20.57 6.00 3.63
CA GLU A 115 21.62 6.92 4.08
C GLU A 115 22.45 7.50 2.92
N GLN A 116 21.80 7.73 1.76
CA GLN A 116 22.50 8.27 0.59
C GLN A 116 21.57 8.99 -0.39
N TRP A 117 22.17 9.88 -1.15
CA TRP A 117 21.57 10.46 -2.33
C TRP A 117 21.69 9.50 -3.50
N THR A 118 20.61 9.31 -4.23
CA THR A 118 20.56 8.51 -5.46
C THR A 118 19.86 9.28 -6.58
N THR A 119 20.36 9.15 -7.80
CA THR A 119 19.70 9.71 -8.98
C THR A 119 18.86 8.63 -9.63
N VAL A 120 17.58 8.91 -9.81
CA VAL A 120 16.62 7.97 -10.41
C VAL A 120 15.97 8.57 -11.65
N ASP A 121 15.51 7.71 -12.55
CA ASP A 121 14.72 8.13 -13.69
C ASP A 121 13.37 8.66 -13.25
N ALA A 122 12.91 9.74 -13.87
CA ALA A 122 11.65 10.39 -13.59
C ALA A 122 10.93 10.72 -14.91
N PRO A 123 10.42 9.72 -15.63
CA PRO A 123 9.66 9.94 -16.85
C PRO A 123 8.34 10.66 -16.53
N LEU A 124 7.74 11.32 -17.50
CA LEU A 124 6.47 12.02 -17.33
C LEU A 124 5.32 11.10 -16.84
N SER A 125 5.44 9.82 -17.09
CA SER A 125 4.42 8.81 -16.75
C SER A 125 4.40 8.41 -15.28
N SER A 126 5.41 8.80 -14.47
CA SER A 126 5.48 8.40 -13.07
C SER A 126 6.16 9.44 -12.19
N VAL A 127 5.77 9.48 -10.93
CA VAL A 127 6.48 10.19 -9.87
C VAL A 127 7.39 9.18 -9.18
N PRO A 128 8.69 9.47 -8.95
CA PRO A 128 9.54 8.62 -8.15
C PRO A 128 8.93 8.41 -6.75
N MET A 129 8.64 7.17 -6.42
CA MET A 129 8.08 6.73 -5.16
C MET A 129 8.83 5.49 -4.67
N PHE A 130 9.07 5.43 -3.38
CA PHE A 130 9.80 4.33 -2.75
C PHE A 130 9.01 3.83 -1.56
N VAL A 131 8.95 2.51 -1.40
CA VAL A 131 8.41 1.88 -0.20
C VAL A 131 9.55 1.37 0.66
N LYS A 132 9.47 1.60 1.96
CA LYS A 132 10.43 1.06 2.91
C LYS A 132 10.24 -0.45 3.05
N GLN A 133 11.31 -1.21 3.03
CA GLN A 133 11.26 -2.63 3.38
C GLN A 133 10.72 -2.79 4.82
N GLY A 134 9.91 -3.81 5.06
CA GLY A 134 9.19 -3.96 6.33
C GLY A 134 7.85 -3.21 6.35
N SER A 135 7.25 -2.96 5.18
CA SER A 135 5.99 -2.22 5.04
C SER A 135 4.84 -3.08 4.57
N ILE A 136 3.63 -2.68 4.94
CA ILE A 136 2.36 -3.21 4.43
C ILE A 136 1.51 -2.04 3.95
N ILE A 137 1.11 -2.06 2.68
CA ILE A 137 0.32 -0.99 2.05
C ILE A 137 -1.06 -1.55 1.68
N PRO A 138 -2.13 -1.15 2.37
CA PRO A 138 -3.48 -1.52 1.96
C PRO A 138 -3.89 -0.75 0.70
N THR A 139 -4.51 -1.47 -0.22
CA THR A 139 -5.01 -0.93 -1.49
C THR A 139 -6.38 -1.50 -1.81
N MET A 140 -7.14 -0.81 -2.65
CA MET A 140 -8.44 -1.25 -3.13
C MET A 140 -8.54 -1.19 -4.66
N PRO A 141 -9.53 -1.84 -5.28
CA PRO A 141 -9.78 -1.71 -6.71
C PRO A 141 -10.07 -0.27 -7.13
N VAL A 142 -9.63 0.09 -8.34
CA VAL A 142 -10.00 1.38 -8.93
C VAL A 142 -11.50 1.44 -9.18
N MET A 143 -12.09 2.59 -8.87
CA MET A 143 -13.49 2.91 -9.14
C MET A 143 -13.60 4.38 -9.59
N ASN A 144 -14.71 4.72 -10.26
CA ASN A 144 -14.90 6.07 -10.81
C ASN A 144 -15.25 7.09 -9.72
N TYR A 145 -15.90 6.64 -8.66
CA TYR A 145 -16.20 7.43 -7.46
C TYR A 145 -16.27 6.51 -6.25
N THR A 146 -16.13 7.05 -5.06
CA THR A 146 -16.25 6.30 -3.79
C THR A 146 -17.66 5.68 -3.71
N HIS A 147 -17.74 4.42 -3.26
CA HIS A 147 -18.98 3.63 -3.15
C HIS A 147 -19.62 3.22 -4.49
N GLU A 148 -18.91 3.37 -5.65
CA GLU A 148 -19.42 2.82 -6.93
C GLU A 148 -19.66 1.30 -6.82
N LYS A 149 -18.79 0.63 -6.10
CA LYS A 149 -18.86 -0.83 -5.86
C LYS A 149 -18.23 -1.18 -4.52
N PRO A 150 -18.56 -2.34 -3.96
CA PRO A 150 -17.90 -2.85 -2.78
C PRO A 150 -16.39 -3.00 -2.99
N VAL A 151 -15.61 -2.89 -1.92
CA VAL A 151 -14.14 -3.07 -1.95
C VAL A 151 -13.82 -4.56 -2.00
N TYR A 152 -13.74 -5.12 -3.20
CA TYR A 152 -13.36 -6.50 -3.46
C TYR A 152 -12.21 -6.59 -4.47
N PRO A 153 -11.09 -7.25 -4.13
CA PRO A 153 -10.64 -7.56 -2.79
C PRO A 153 -10.07 -6.31 -2.10
N LEU A 154 -10.06 -6.30 -0.77
CA LEU A 154 -9.15 -5.43 -0.04
C LEU A 154 -7.76 -6.06 -0.13
N THR A 155 -6.82 -5.36 -0.76
CA THR A 155 -5.48 -5.90 -1.05
C THR A 155 -4.45 -5.30 -0.11
N PHE A 156 -3.52 -6.12 0.39
CA PHE A 156 -2.36 -5.71 1.16
C PHE A 156 -1.09 -6.04 0.37
N GLU A 157 -0.37 -5.01 -0.06
CA GLU A 157 0.96 -5.16 -0.63
C GLU A 157 1.95 -5.27 0.52
N VAL A 158 2.56 -6.44 0.68
CA VAL A 158 3.49 -6.74 1.78
C VAL A 158 4.92 -6.75 1.24
N PHE A 159 5.76 -5.90 1.79
CA PHE A 159 7.19 -5.81 1.54
C PHE A 159 7.92 -6.34 2.77
N PRO A 160 8.24 -7.64 2.84
CA PRO A 160 8.76 -8.25 4.06
C PRO A 160 10.00 -7.56 4.57
N ALA A 161 10.13 -7.49 5.89
CA ALA A 161 11.30 -6.99 6.57
C ALA A 161 12.52 -7.92 6.37
N GLN A 162 13.67 -7.58 6.93
CA GLN A 162 14.81 -8.47 7.03
C GLN A 162 14.49 -9.65 7.96
N GLU A 163 15.26 -10.74 7.83
CA GLU A 163 15.11 -11.92 8.69
C GLU A 163 15.17 -11.54 10.17
N GLY A 164 14.25 -12.07 10.94
CA GLY A 164 14.10 -11.77 12.36
C GLY A 164 13.33 -10.49 12.68
N ALA A 165 12.92 -9.71 11.66
CA ALA A 165 12.13 -8.49 11.82
C ALA A 165 10.72 -8.67 11.26
N GLN A 166 9.86 -7.66 11.47
CA GLN A 166 8.48 -7.67 11.06
C GLN A 166 8.09 -6.45 10.23
N ALA A 167 7.12 -6.63 9.34
CA ALA A 167 6.31 -5.57 8.76
C ALA A 167 4.98 -5.52 9.51
N ALA A 168 4.48 -4.33 9.83
CA ALA A 168 3.20 -4.19 10.55
C ALA A 168 2.40 -3.01 10.01
N PHE A 169 1.08 -3.17 10.00
CA PHE A 169 0.13 -2.11 9.68
C PHE A 169 -1.19 -2.36 10.40
N THR A 170 -1.84 -1.31 10.88
CA THR A 170 -3.18 -1.41 11.48
C THR A 170 -4.16 -0.66 10.60
N LEU A 171 -5.00 -1.42 9.87
CA LEU A 171 -6.04 -0.84 9.02
C LEU A 171 -7.13 -0.23 9.88
N TYR A 172 -7.55 0.98 9.54
CA TYR A 172 -8.69 1.67 10.14
C TYR A 172 -9.88 1.69 9.16
N GLU A 173 -11.07 1.40 9.67
CA GLU A 173 -12.32 1.44 8.90
C GLU A 173 -13.48 1.95 9.76
N ASP A 174 -14.30 2.82 9.17
CA ASP A 174 -15.57 3.31 9.71
C ASP A 174 -16.58 3.54 8.60
N GLU A 175 -17.71 4.19 8.88
CA GLU A 175 -18.77 4.47 7.90
C GLU A 175 -18.32 5.46 6.79
N GLY A 176 -17.35 6.33 7.08
CA GLY A 176 -16.78 7.28 6.12
C GLY A 176 -17.59 8.55 5.87
N GLU A 177 -18.88 8.57 6.16
CA GLU A 177 -19.80 9.66 5.78
C GLU A 177 -20.46 10.36 6.98
N ASN A 178 -20.21 9.88 8.21
CA ASN A 178 -20.81 10.42 9.41
C ASN A 178 -19.80 10.67 10.53
N LEU A 179 -20.25 11.19 11.66
CA LEU A 179 -19.42 11.48 12.83
C LEU A 179 -19.37 10.31 13.83
N GLY A 180 -19.66 9.09 13.41
CA GLY A 180 -19.63 7.89 14.26
C GLY A 180 -18.26 7.65 14.88
N TYR A 181 -17.18 7.98 14.16
CA TYR A 181 -15.81 7.88 14.65
C TYR A 181 -15.55 8.67 15.96
N GLN A 182 -16.31 9.72 16.25
CA GLN A 182 -16.23 10.48 17.49
C GLN A 182 -16.88 9.75 18.68
N ARG A 183 -17.67 8.71 18.41
CA ARG A 183 -18.34 7.85 19.39
C ARG A 183 -17.73 6.44 19.42
N ASP A 184 -16.50 6.29 18.93
CA ASP A 184 -15.78 5.02 18.79
C ASP A 184 -16.49 4.00 17.86
N GLU A 185 -17.32 4.48 16.92
CA GLU A 185 -17.99 3.64 15.91
C GLU A 185 -17.03 3.36 14.73
N PHE A 186 -16.01 2.56 14.96
CA PHE A 186 -14.99 2.16 13.99
C PHE A 186 -14.38 0.82 14.38
N VAL A 187 -13.60 0.26 13.45
CA VAL A 187 -12.77 -0.92 13.72
C VAL A 187 -11.34 -0.71 13.26
N LYS A 188 -10.41 -1.38 13.96
CA LYS A 188 -9.00 -1.48 13.61
C LYS A 188 -8.65 -2.94 13.40
N THR A 189 -7.91 -3.24 12.33
CA THR A 189 -7.46 -4.59 12.00
C THR A 189 -5.93 -4.61 11.97
N PRO A 190 -5.26 -5.11 13.01
CA PRO A 190 -3.81 -5.25 13.02
C PRO A 190 -3.36 -6.38 12.07
N ILE A 191 -2.32 -6.11 11.29
CA ILE A 191 -1.71 -7.04 10.34
C ILE A 191 -0.20 -7.01 10.57
N VAL A 192 0.39 -8.18 10.74
CA VAL A 192 1.83 -8.33 10.97
C VAL A 192 2.38 -9.42 10.05
N CYS A 193 3.52 -9.19 9.44
CA CYS A 193 4.27 -10.17 8.66
C CYS A 193 5.67 -10.31 9.26
N ASN A 194 5.91 -11.41 9.95
CA ASN A 194 7.22 -11.81 10.48
C ASN A 194 8.04 -12.46 9.38
N THR A 195 9.29 -12.05 9.23
CA THR A 195 10.26 -12.69 8.33
C THR A 195 11.06 -13.72 9.10
N LEU A 196 10.89 -14.98 8.73
CA LEU A 196 11.55 -16.14 9.32
C LEU A 196 12.71 -16.61 8.44
N ALA A 197 13.63 -17.40 8.98
CA ALA A 197 14.75 -17.96 8.21
C ALA A 197 14.30 -18.71 6.94
N ASN A 198 13.16 -19.41 7.01
CA ASN A 198 12.65 -20.26 5.93
C ASN A 198 11.25 -19.86 5.45
N GLY A 199 10.86 -18.60 5.57
CA GLY A 199 9.54 -18.18 5.13
C GLY A 199 9.01 -16.91 5.75
N TYR A 200 7.70 -16.75 5.64
CA TYR A 200 6.97 -15.65 6.27
C TYR A 200 5.80 -16.19 7.09
N GLU A 201 5.56 -15.56 8.22
CA GLU A 201 4.35 -15.73 9.01
C GLU A 201 3.55 -14.44 8.96
N LEU A 202 2.40 -14.46 8.32
CA LEU A 202 1.50 -13.31 8.24
C LEU A 202 0.28 -13.57 9.14
N THR A 203 0.04 -12.66 10.06
CA THR A 203 -1.08 -12.69 10.99
C THR A 203 -2.01 -11.52 10.72
N VAL A 204 -3.29 -11.81 10.54
CA VAL A 204 -4.38 -10.83 10.61
C VAL A 204 -5.04 -11.03 11.96
N SER A 205 -4.97 -10.06 12.84
CA SER A 205 -5.61 -10.14 14.15
C SER A 205 -7.12 -9.91 14.05
N ALA A 206 -7.86 -10.37 15.06
CA ALA A 206 -9.27 -10.02 15.18
C ALA A 206 -9.46 -8.49 15.17
N ARG A 207 -10.54 -8.05 14.56
CA ARG A 207 -10.90 -6.63 14.57
C ARG A 207 -11.12 -6.13 15.98
N GLU A 208 -10.54 -4.98 16.26
CA GLU A 208 -10.70 -4.23 17.51
C GLU A 208 -11.64 -3.06 17.24
N GLY A 209 -12.56 -2.79 18.16
CA GLY A 209 -13.52 -1.68 18.07
C GLY A 209 -14.96 -2.12 18.14
N LYS A 210 -15.89 -1.18 18.01
CA LYS A 210 -17.33 -1.40 18.15
C LYS A 210 -18.13 -0.43 17.29
N GLY A 211 -19.42 -0.68 17.16
CA GLY A 211 -20.35 0.29 16.55
C GLY A 211 -20.28 0.41 15.03
N TYR A 212 -19.29 -0.23 14.39
CA TYR A 212 -19.18 -0.30 12.93
C TYR A 212 -19.09 -1.75 12.48
N THR A 213 -19.86 -2.09 11.47
CA THR A 213 -19.82 -3.40 10.83
C THR A 213 -19.23 -3.26 9.43
N VAL A 214 -18.07 -3.86 9.20
CA VAL A 214 -17.45 -3.86 7.87
C VAL A 214 -18.40 -4.49 6.85
N PRO A 215 -18.70 -3.80 5.75
CA PRO A 215 -19.56 -4.34 4.70
C PRO A 215 -18.97 -5.63 4.14
N GLY A 216 -19.79 -6.65 4.03
CA GLY A 216 -19.35 -7.95 3.55
C GLY A 216 -20.45 -8.72 2.85
N PRO A 217 -20.11 -9.91 2.35
CA PRO A 217 -18.82 -10.61 2.46
C PRO A 217 -17.75 -10.03 1.54
N ARG A 218 -16.47 -10.09 1.95
CA ARG A 218 -15.32 -9.69 1.11
C ARG A 218 -14.11 -10.61 1.31
N ASN A 219 -13.15 -10.51 0.41
CA ASN A 219 -11.86 -11.20 0.50
C ASN A 219 -10.75 -10.23 0.87
N LEU A 220 -9.76 -10.73 1.61
CA LEU A 220 -8.45 -10.11 1.78
C LEU A 220 -7.47 -10.79 0.81
N LEU A 221 -6.74 -9.98 0.03
CA LEU A 221 -5.71 -10.44 -0.89
C LEU A 221 -4.36 -9.91 -0.42
N PHE A 222 -3.46 -10.80 -0.03
CA PHE A 222 -2.08 -10.46 0.33
C PHE A 222 -1.17 -10.69 -0.87
N ARG A 223 -0.49 -9.65 -1.33
CA ARG A 223 0.54 -9.70 -2.36
C ARG A 223 1.90 -9.50 -1.70
N ILE A 224 2.60 -10.60 -1.42
CA ILE A 224 3.87 -10.63 -0.72
C ILE A 224 5.00 -10.61 -1.75
N TYR A 225 5.78 -9.53 -1.77
CA TYR A 225 6.93 -9.34 -2.65
C TYR A 225 8.12 -10.10 -2.07
N SER A 226 8.50 -11.21 -2.71
CA SER A 226 9.53 -12.12 -2.22
C SER A 226 10.52 -12.48 -3.32
N ALA A 227 11.79 -12.58 -2.98
CA ALA A 227 12.82 -13.06 -3.90
C ALA A 227 12.82 -14.59 -4.06
N LYS A 228 12.15 -15.32 -3.14
CA LYS A 228 12.16 -16.80 -3.10
C LYS A 228 10.78 -17.35 -3.42
N ALA A 229 10.76 -18.39 -4.25
CA ALA A 229 9.53 -19.12 -4.56
C ALA A 229 9.04 -19.93 -3.36
N PRO A 230 7.76 -19.79 -2.95
CA PRO A 230 7.19 -20.61 -1.90
C PRO A 230 7.13 -22.10 -2.31
N LYS A 231 7.45 -22.97 -1.38
CA LYS A 231 7.22 -24.43 -1.49
C LYS A 231 5.77 -24.75 -1.13
N GLU A 232 5.28 -24.10 -0.09
CA GLU A 232 3.97 -24.38 0.48
C GLU A 232 3.40 -23.13 1.14
N VAL A 233 2.07 -23.01 1.09
CA VAL A 233 1.30 -22.03 1.85
C VAL A 233 0.25 -22.75 2.67
N THR A 234 0.16 -22.41 3.97
CA THR A 234 -0.89 -22.90 4.86
C THR A 234 -1.66 -21.75 5.49
N VAL A 235 -2.94 -21.96 5.76
CA VAL A 235 -3.77 -21.04 6.56
C VAL A 235 -4.33 -21.83 7.74
N LYS A 236 -4.13 -21.31 8.96
CA LYS A 236 -4.51 -22.01 10.20
C LYS A 236 -4.02 -23.48 10.23
N GLY A 237 -2.78 -23.69 9.77
CA GLY A 237 -2.15 -25.02 9.70
C GLY A 237 -2.64 -25.92 8.57
N LYS A 238 -3.65 -25.52 7.79
CA LYS A 238 -4.17 -26.31 6.66
C LYS A 238 -3.48 -25.88 5.37
N LYS A 239 -2.94 -26.86 4.62
CA LYS A 239 -2.35 -26.64 3.31
C LYS A 239 -3.38 -26.14 2.30
N ILE A 240 -3.00 -25.10 1.54
CA ILE A 240 -3.88 -24.44 0.58
C ILE A 240 -3.54 -24.85 -0.84
N LYS A 241 -4.56 -24.86 -1.68
CA LYS A 241 -4.43 -25.17 -3.10
C LYS A 241 -3.75 -24.01 -3.84
N LYS A 242 -2.66 -24.32 -4.55
CA LYS A 242 -2.07 -23.42 -5.54
C LYS A 242 -2.94 -23.37 -6.79
N VAL A 243 -3.15 -22.16 -7.32
CA VAL A 243 -3.96 -21.92 -8.52
C VAL A 243 -3.19 -21.07 -9.53
N LYS A 244 -3.74 -20.88 -10.72
CA LYS A 244 -3.22 -19.92 -11.70
C LYS A 244 -3.54 -18.48 -11.25
N PRO A 245 -2.72 -17.47 -11.65
CA PRO A 245 -2.94 -16.07 -11.22
C PRO A 245 -4.36 -15.57 -11.48
N GLU A 246 -4.92 -15.85 -12.66
CA GLU A 246 -6.24 -15.38 -13.07
C GLU A 246 -7.33 -15.81 -12.07
N ARG A 247 -7.22 -17.01 -11.51
CA ARG A 247 -8.20 -17.54 -10.56
C ARG A 247 -8.20 -16.85 -9.19
N LEU A 248 -7.15 -16.13 -8.85
CA LEU A 248 -7.13 -15.37 -7.59
C LEU A 248 -8.05 -14.13 -7.66
N GLU A 249 -8.23 -13.60 -8.85
CA GLU A 249 -9.02 -12.38 -9.11
C GLU A 249 -10.35 -12.69 -9.80
N ASP A 250 -10.56 -13.95 -10.22
CA ASP A 250 -11.81 -14.40 -10.80
C ASP A 250 -12.92 -14.56 -9.76
N ASN A 251 -14.14 -14.17 -10.12
CA ASN A 251 -15.36 -14.38 -9.32
C ASN A 251 -15.30 -13.88 -7.88
N LEU A 252 -14.58 -12.80 -7.62
CA LEU A 252 -14.42 -12.24 -6.27
C LEU A 252 -15.76 -11.96 -5.58
N GLU A 253 -16.75 -11.53 -6.34
CA GLU A 253 -18.08 -11.22 -5.83
C GLU A 253 -18.90 -12.48 -5.43
N ASN A 254 -18.65 -13.61 -6.09
CA ASN A 254 -19.38 -14.85 -5.88
C ASN A 254 -18.59 -15.90 -5.09
N ASP A 255 -17.25 -15.77 -5.00
CA ASP A 255 -16.35 -16.70 -4.31
C ASP A 255 -15.64 -15.99 -3.16
N THR A 256 -16.40 -15.67 -2.12
CA THR A 256 -15.89 -15.00 -0.91
C THR A 256 -15.36 -15.98 0.13
N GLU A 257 -15.51 -17.29 -0.05
CA GLU A 257 -15.14 -18.32 0.93
C GLU A 257 -13.84 -19.08 0.58
N SER A 258 -13.39 -19.01 -0.69
CA SER A 258 -12.22 -19.77 -1.12
C SER A 258 -10.92 -19.18 -0.57
N VAL A 259 -10.07 -20.11 -0.07
CA VAL A 259 -8.69 -19.83 0.35
C VAL A 259 -7.75 -20.36 -0.73
N LEU A 260 -7.07 -19.45 -1.42
CA LEU A 260 -6.28 -19.76 -2.62
C LEU A 260 -4.93 -19.04 -2.56
N TRP A 261 -3.92 -19.60 -3.25
CA TRP A 261 -2.64 -18.91 -3.42
C TRP A 261 -2.02 -19.14 -4.80
N ASN A 262 -1.14 -18.24 -5.17
CA ASN A 262 -0.32 -18.29 -6.39
C ASN A 262 1.09 -17.78 -6.12
N TRP A 263 2.02 -18.17 -6.98
CA TRP A 263 3.34 -17.58 -7.11
C TRP A 263 3.58 -17.18 -8.55
N ASP A 264 3.76 -15.90 -8.75
CA ASP A 264 4.19 -15.34 -10.03
C ASP A 264 5.71 -15.19 -10.03
N LYS A 265 6.36 -15.98 -10.88
CA LYS A 265 7.82 -16.00 -11.00
C LYS A 265 8.38 -14.73 -11.65
N GLU A 266 7.63 -14.09 -12.53
CA GLU A 266 8.09 -12.91 -13.28
C GLU A 266 8.11 -11.68 -12.38
N THR A 267 7.11 -11.52 -11.55
CA THR A 267 6.99 -10.40 -10.60
C THR A 267 7.62 -10.67 -9.25
N GLY A 268 7.89 -11.94 -8.89
CA GLY A 268 8.36 -12.31 -7.56
C GLY A 268 7.28 -12.14 -6.48
N VAL A 269 6.00 -12.31 -6.84
CA VAL A 269 4.87 -12.09 -5.92
C VAL A 269 4.21 -13.40 -5.53
N CYS A 270 4.15 -13.64 -4.23
CA CYS A 270 3.28 -14.66 -3.64
C CYS A 270 1.95 -14.00 -3.27
N SER A 271 0.88 -14.39 -3.94
CA SER A 271 -0.47 -13.88 -3.67
C SER A 271 -1.28 -14.92 -2.89
N VAL A 272 -1.90 -14.50 -1.78
CA VAL A 272 -2.75 -15.36 -0.94
C VAL A 272 -4.09 -14.66 -0.74
N ARG A 273 -5.19 -15.32 -1.12
CA ARG A 273 -6.56 -14.84 -0.92
C ARG A 273 -7.22 -15.62 0.21
N ILE A 274 -7.83 -14.92 1.14
CA ILE A 274 -8.62 -15.48 2.24
C ILE A 274 -9.96 -14.73 2.40
N PRO A 275 -11.01 -15.37 2.93
CA PRO A 275 -12.21 -14.69 3.39
C PRO A 275 -11.90 -13.68 4.49
N ASP A 276 -12.56 -12.53 4.46
CA ASP A 276 -12.52 -11.56 5.57
C ASP A 276 -13.62 -11.86 6.58
N LYS A 277 -13.29 -12.61 7.61
CA LYS A 277 -14.23 -13.00 8.70
C LYS A 277 -14.09 -12.14 9.96
N GLY A 278 -13.23 -11.13 9.95
CA GLY A 278 -12.99 -10.24 11.10
C GLY A 278 -12.33 -10.91 12.31
N GLY A 279 -11.97 -12.18 12.21
CA GLY A 279 -11.29 -12.95 13.25
C GLY A 279 -9.79 -13.13 12.98
N ASN A 280 -9.12 -13.84 13.88
CA ASN A 280 -7.70 -14.16 13.73
C ASN A 280 -7.47 -15.11 12.55
N GLU A 281 -6.55 -14.72 11.65
CA GLU A 281 -6.05 -15.54 10.55
C GLU A 281 -4.52 -15.62 10.62
N GLN A 282 -3.97 -16.81 10.40
CA GLN A 282 -2.53 -17.04 10.32
C GLN A 282 -2.20 -17.71 9.00
N ILE A 283 -1.31 -17.12 8.26
CA ILE A 283 -0.82 -17.59 6.95
C ILE A 283 0.66 -17.86 7.09
N MET A 284 1.07 -19.11 6.82
CA MET A 284 2.47 -19.49 6.77
C MET A 284 2.89 -19.71 5.33
N ILE A 285 3.98 -19.06 4.91
CA ILE A 285 4.58 -19.19 3.59
C ILE A 285 5.97 -19.79 3.79
N ALA A 286 6.13 -21.07 3.47
CA ALA A 286 7.39 -21.77 3.63
C ALA A 286 8.18 -21.78 2.31
N PHE A 287 9.49 -21.53 2.39
CA PHE A 287 10.43 -21.67 1.29
C PHE A 287 11.03 -23.07 1.19
N LYS A 288 11.71 -23.32 0.07
CA LYS A 288 12.47 -24.57 -0.13
C LYS A 288 13.74 -24.57 0.71
#